data_fe37f1b3c7de71576ee1f958dcd841ee
#
_entry.id   fe37f1b3c7de71576ee1f958dcd841ee
#
_cell.length_a   1.000
_cell.length_b   1.000
_cell.length_c   1.000
_cell.angle_alpha   90.00
_cell.angle_beta   90.00
_cell.angle_gamma   90.00
#
_symmetry.space_group_name_H-M   'P 1'
#
loop_
_entity.id
_entity.type
_entity.pdbx_description
1 polymer ?
#
loop_
_entity_poly.entity_id
_entity_poly.type
_entity_poly.pdbx_seq_one_letter_code
_entity_poly.pdbx_strand_id
1 'polypeptide(L)'
;MIKLKINNHTYAVPSKWEECDAPTFVRLSKAMWNFENGHTDFETFKIEIVAACLGIDIPSTRLTDFLGVNFFTLSGLLTFPYRLVANSDGSETAYIDIEMKRNLFPSPDGYRYETDKAGVIDCSLTAAQYTAGISLVNLQSGYVRAYREDEALEVLDPLVRLLYGGKCCFSVYERIAVMYNFRGILESIRKDESYSLVFRKAGQKAEANPVGSNSGIFALTKAGYGDFDAVSRMDVHSFLSAMVQQTVDSIHTLQGSGMKPGKIADKLNLSVEQVLPFTSITEEEE
;
A
#
# COMPACT_ATOMS: atom_id res chain seq x y z
N MET A 1 -12.05 -14.40 10.81
CA MET A 1 -11.16 -15.39 11.50
C MET A 1 -11.68 -16.78 11.31
N ILE A 2 -10.83 -17.69 10.88
CA ILE A 2 -11.09 -19.13 10.72
C ILE A 2 -10.83 -19.81 12.05
N LYS A 3 -11.76 -20.65 12.53
CA LYS A 3 -11.54 -21.47 13.74
C LYS A 3 -11.09 -22.86 13.32
N LEU A 4 -9.93 -23.28 13.78
CA LEU A 4 -9.32 -24.56 13.46
C LEU A 4 -9.05 -25.37 14.73
N LYS A 5 -9.38 -26.65 14.72
CA LYS A 5 -9.07 -27.56 15.82
C LYS A 5 -7.92 -28.47 15.41
N ILE A 6 -6.76 -28.34 16.06
CA ILE A 6 -5.57 -29.15 15.84
C ILE A 6 -5.15 -29.76 17.20
N ASN A 7 -4.99 -31.07 17.26
CA ASN A 7 -4.55 -31.77 18.49
C ASN A 7 -5.29 -31.32 19.76
N ASN A 8 -6.65 -31.22 19.70
CA ASN A 8 -7.54 -30.74 20.77
C ASN A 8 -7.39 -29.26 21.15
N HIS A 9 -6.55 -28.48 20.51
CA HIS A 9 -6.46 -27.01 20.65
C HIS A 9 -7.26 -26.32 19.55
N THR A 10 -7.96 -25.24 19.92
CA THR A 10 -8.68 -24.41 18.95
C THR A 10 -7.86 -23.15 18.67
N TYR A 11 -7.48 -22.97 17.42
CA TYR A 11 -6.76 -21.81 16.93
C TYR A 11 -7.74 -20.88 16.21
N ALA A 12 -7.65 -19.58 16.46
CA ALA A 12 -8.33 -18.55 15.67
C ALA A 12 -7.31 -17.92 14.71
N VAL A 13 -7.48 -18.18 13.42
CA VAL A 13 -6.52 -17.83 12.38
C VAL A 13 -7.09 -16.70 11.53
N PRO A 14 -6.35 -15.60 11.25
CA PRO A 14 -6.84 -14.54 10.37
C PRO A 14 -6.99 -15.08 8.94
N SER A 15 -8.05 -14.64 8.26
CA SER A 15 -8.31 -14.95 6.85
C SER A 15 -8.18 -13.72 5.94
N LYS A 16 -7.89 -12.56 6.55
CA LYS A 16 -7.70 -11.28 5.88
C LYS A 16 -6.93 -10.32 6.78
N TRP A 17 -6.42 -9.24 6.19
CA TRP A 17 -5.54 -8.29 6.88
C TRP A 17 -6.20 -7.59 8.08
N GLU A 18 -7.50 -7.28 8.01
CA GLU A 18 -8.23 -6.60 9.09
C GLU A 18 -8.38 -7.46 10.36
N GLU A 19 -8.16 -8.77 10.24
CA GLU A 19 -8.22 -9.71 11.36
C GLU A 19 -6.86 -9.93 12.06
N CYS A 20 -5.76 -9.41 11.47
CA CYS A 20 -4.43 -9.52 12.03
C CYS A 20 -4.25 -8.57 13.22
N ASP A 21 -3.67 -9.08 14.31
CA ASP A 21 -3.07 -8.25 15.36
C ASP A 21 -1.60 -7.91 15.04
N ALA A 22 -1.01 -6.98 15.78
CA ALA A 22 0.37 -6.56 15.55
C ALA A 22 1.39 -7.71 15.67
N PRO A 23 1.32 -8.61 16.69
CA PRO A 23 2.24 -9.74 16.77
C PRO A 23 2.15 -10.70 15.58
N THR A 24 0.95 -11.04 15.12
CA THR A 24 0.75 -11.88 13.93
C THR A 24 1.27 -11.18 12.68
N PHE A 25 1.00 -9.87 12.56
CA PHE A 25 1.47 -9.08 11.44
C PHE A 25 3.01 -8.98 11.38
N VAL A 26 3.70 -8.86 12.53
CA VAL A 26 5.18 -8.89 12.59
C VAL A 26 5.72 -10.23 12.06
N ARG A 27 5.12 -11.36 12.45
CA ARG A 27 5.52 -12.68 11.93
C ARG A 27 5.28 -12.82 10.43
N LEU A 28 4.11 -12.39 9.94
CA LEU A 28 3.80 -12.38 8.50
C LEU A 28 4.76 -11.47 7.73
N SER A 29 5.09 -10.30 8.29
CA SER A 29 6.03 -9.36 7.67
C SER A 29 7.43 -9.95 7.54
N LYS A 30 7.88 -10.75 8.52
CA LYS A 30 9.14 -11.50 8.43
C LYS A 30 9.10 -12.51 7.28
N ALA A 31 8.02 -13.28 7.15
CA ALA A 31 7.85 -14.23 6.05
C ALA A 31 7.85 -13.54 4.68
N MET A 32 7.12 -12.42 4.56
CA MET A 32 7.10 -11.61 3.34
C MET A 32 8.48 -11.06 2.99
N TRP A 33 9.23 -10.58 3.98
CA TRP A 33 10.59 -10.09 3.80
C TRP A 33 11.52 -11.18 3.28
N ASN A 34 11.50 -12.36 3.91
CA ASN A 34 12.30 -13.52 3.49
C ASN A 34 12.00 -13.89 2.03
N PHE A 35 10.72 -13.90 1.66
CA PHE A 35 10.29 -14.24 0.31
C PHE A 35 10.72 -13.17 -0.72
N GLU A 36 10.46 -11.88 -0.46
CA GLU A 36 10.84 -10.80 -1.39
C GLU A 36 12.37 -10.67 -1.58
N ASN A 37 13.17 -11.04 -0.56
CA ASN A 37 14.64 -11.05 -0.65
C ASN A 37 15.22 -12.39 -1.16
N GLY A 38 14.38 -13.36 -1.52
CA GLY A 38 14.81 -14.64 -2.08
C GLY A 38 15.43 -15.60 -1.08
N HIS A 39 15.25 -15.39 0.23
CA HIS A 39 15.72 -16.31 1.27
C HIS A 39 14.86 -17.56 1.35
N THR A 40 13.62 -17.50 0.91
CA THR A 40 12.68 -18.62 0.88
C THR A 40 12.01 -18.71 -0.49
N ASP A 41 11.76 -19.92 -0.95
CA ASP A 41 10.92 -20.19 -2.11
C ASP A 41 9.43 -20.04 -1.76
N PHE A 42 8.58 -20.14 -2.76
CA PHE A 42 7.14 -19.94 -2.57
C PHE A 42 6.49 -21.02 -1.68
N GLU A 43 6.95 -22.26 -1.73
CA GLU A 43 6.42 -23.34 -0.88
C GLU A 43 6.79 -23.11 0.60
N THR A 44 8.04 -22.74 0.87
CA THR A 44 8.51 -22.37 2.21
C THR A 44 7.77 -21.13 2.72
N PHE A 45 7.53 -20.12 1.86
CA PHE A 45 6.75 -18.93 2.19
C PHE A 45 5.32 -19.27 2.64
N LYS A 46 4.62 -20.19 1.95
CA LYS A 46 3.29 -20.67 2.39
C LYS A 46 3.34 -21.32 3.77
N ILE A 47 4.40 -22.09 4.06
CA ILE A 47 4.61 -22.71 5.38
C ILE A 47 4.79 -21.62 6.44
N GLU A 48 5.62 -20.61 6.18
CA GLU A 48 5.86 -19.48 7.09
C GLU A 48 4.59 -18.67 7.35
N ILE A 49 3.73 -18.44 6.34
CA ILE A 49 2.41 -17.81 6.50
C ILE A 49 1.54 -18.61 7.48
N VAL A 50 1.45 -19.93 7.31
CA VAL A 50 0.66 -20.78 8.19
C VAL A 50 1.20 -20.71 9.63
N ALA A 51 2.51 -20.82 9.83
CA ALA A 51 3.16 -20.70 11.14
C ALA A 51 2.87 -19.34 11.79
N ALA A 52 3.04 -18.26 11.03
CA ALA A 52 2.79 -16.88 11.49
C ALA A 52 1.34 -16.69 11.96
N CYS A 53 0.38 -17.18 11.18
CA CYS A 53 -1.05 -17.07 11.49
C CYS A 53 -1.48 -17.93 12.68
N LEU A 54 -0.84 -19.08 12.90
CA LEU A 54 -1.08 -19.95 14.08
C LEU A 54 -0.36 -19.43 15.34
N GLY A 55 0.60 -18.50 15.19
CA GLY A 55 1.43 -18.04 16.30
C GLY A 55 2.39 -19.12 16.81
N ILE A 56 2.80 -20.03 15.93
CA ILE A 56 3.66 -21.16 16.26
C ILE A 56 5.10 -20.86 15.83
N ASP A 57 6.02 -20.94 16.75
CA ASP A 57 7.46 -20.79 16.49
C ASP A 57 8.11 -22.18 16.36
N ILE A 58 7.78 -22.86 15.28
CA ILE A 58 8.35 -24.18 14.92
C ILE A 58 9.09 -24.02 13.60
N PRO A 59 10.29 -24.62 13.44
CA PRO A 59 10.99 -24.65 12.16
C PRO A 59 10.07 -25.16 11.04
N SER A 60 10.10 -24.53 9.88
CA SER A 60 9.24 -24.83 8.72
C SER A 60 9.29 -26.32 8.35
N THR A 61 10.45 -26.97 8.50
CA THR A 61 10.66 -28.40 8.26
C THR A 61 9.86 -29.34 9.17
N ARG A 62 9.37 -28.86 10.33
CA ARG A 62 8.57 -29.65 11.28
C ARG A 62 7.10 -29.24 11.29
N LEU A 63 6.75 -28.11 10.71
CA LEU A 63 5.38 -27.61 10.74
C LEU A 63 4.44 -28.50 9.92
N THR A 64 4.88 -28.98 8.76
CA THR A 64 4.11 -29.90 7.91
C THR A 64 3.81 -31.21 8.64
N ASP A 65 4.78 -31.75 9.39
CA ASP A 65 4.60 -32.96 10.20
C ASP A 65 3.62 -32.71 11.35
N PHE A 66 3.72 -31.56 12.01
CA PHE A 66 2.84 -31.17 13.11
C PHE A 66 1.38 -30.98 12.65
N LEU A 67 1.16 -30.37 11.49
CA LEU A 67 -0.16 -30.05 10.95
C LEU A 67 -0.77 -31.20 10.13
N GLY A 68 0.05 -32.07 9.55
CA GLY A 68 -0.39 -33.16 8.70
C GLY A 68 -1.29 -32.66 7.55
N VAL A 69 -2.43 -33.31 7.36
CA VAL A 69 -3.41 -32.93 6.31
C VAL A 69 -4.01 -31.53 6.49
N ASN A 70 -4.01 -30.99 7.71
CA ASN A 70 -4.51 -29.63 7.99
C ASN A 70 -3.64 -28.56 7.32
N PHE A 71 -2.37 -28.86 7.02
CA PHE A 71 -1.47 -27.94 6.34
C PHE A 71 -2.01 -27.54 4.95
N PHE A 72 -2.39 -28.53 4.14
CA PHE A 72 -2.91 -28.26 2.79
C PHE A 72 -4.21 -27.45 2.82
N THR A 73 -5.09 -27.75 3.78
CA THR A 73 -6.32 -26.97 3.97
C THR A 73 -6.00 -25.53 4.35
N LEU A 74 -5.09 -25.32 5.31
CA LEU A 74 -4.69 -23.98 5.77
C LEU A 74 -3.97 -23.17 4.70
N SER A 75 -3.01 -23.76 4.02
CA SER A 75 -2.26 -23.07 2.96
C SER A 75 -3.18 -22.64 1.80
N GLY A 76 -4.24 -23.42 1.52
CA GLY A 76 -5.27 -23.06 0.55
C GLY A 76 -6.24 -21.97 1.03
N LEU A 77 -6.42 -21.79 2.34
CA LEU A 77 -7.29 -20.76 2.92
C LEU A 77 -6.55 -19.45 3.25
N LEU A 78 -5.24 -19.51 3.49
CA LEU A 78 -4.41 -18.37 3.90
C LEU A 78 -3.67 -17.74 2.72
N THR A 79 -4.42 -17.38 1.69
CA THR A 79 -3.87 -16.79 0.46
C THR A 79 -3.86 -15.27 0.45
N PHE A 80 -4.44 -14.62 1.48
CA PHE A 80 -4.56 -13.17 1.53
C PHE A 80 -3.23 -12.39 1.55
N PRO A 81 -2.07 -12.96 1.96
CA PRO A 81 -0.80 -12.23 1.90
C PRO A 81 -0.16 -12.17 0.50
N TYR A 82 -0.68 -12.91 -0.47
CA TYR A 82 -0.12 -12.94 -1.82
C TYR A 82 -1.19 -13.09 -2.89
N ARG A 83 -0.82 -12.75 -4.11
CA ARG A 83 -1.59 -13.05 -5.33
C ARG A 83 -0.70 -13.76 -6.34
N LEU A 84 -1.30 -14.67 -7.11
CA LEU A 84 -0.65 -15.32 -8.24
C LEU A 84 -1.00 -14.56 -9.53
N VAL A 85 0.01 -14.33 -10.35
CA VAL A 85 -0.15 -13.69 -11.66
C VAL A 85 0.36 -14.64 -12.71
N ALA A 86 -0.53 -15.01 -13.64
CA ALA A 86 -0.15 -15.86 -14.76
C ALA A 86 0.80 -15.13 -15.72
N ASN A 87 1.87 -15.79 -16.10
CA ASN A 87 2.82 -15.32 -17.09
C ASN A 87 2.42 -15.77 -18.49
N SER A 88 3.02 -15.18 -19.52
CA SER A 88 2.75 -15.54 -20.93
C SER A 88 3.16 -16.96 -21.30
N ASP A 89 4.04 -17.59 -20.54
CA ASP A 89 4.49 -18.97 -20.70
C ASP A 89 3.64 -20.02 -19.96
N GLY A 90 2.58 -19.57 -19.28
CA GLY A 90 1.67 -20.40 -18.49
C GLY A 90 2.16 -20.69 -17.06
N SER A 91 3.34 -20.19 -16.67
CA SER A 91 3.80 -20.22 -15.28
C SER A 91 3.08 -19.15 -14.44
N GLU A 92 3.15 -19.27 -13.12
CA GLU A 92 2.61 -18.27 -12.18
C GLU A 92 3.74 -17.66 -11.34
N THR A 93 3.67 -16.35 -11.14
CA THR A 93 4.54 -15.63 -10.22
C THR A 93 3.74 -15.14 -9.03
N ALA A 94 4.22 -15.42 -7.82
CA ALA A 94 3.64 -14.94 -6.59
C ALA A 94 4.15 -13.53 -6.28
N TYR A 95 3.23 -12.64 -5.92
CA TYR A 95 3.52 -11.28 -5.47
C TYR A 95 2.87 -11.04 -4.11
N ILE A 96 3.55 -10.32 -3.23
CA ILE A 96 2.95 -9.87 -1.97
C ILE A 96 1.76 -8.96 -2.30
N ASP A 97 0.60 -9.28 -1.73
CA ASP A 97 -0.62 -8.50 -1.84
C ASP A 97 -1.03 -8.03 -0.45
N ILE A 98 -0.89 -6.73 -0.21
CA ILE A 98 -1.12 -6.14 1.09
C ILE A 98 -2.00 -4.90 0.95
N GLU A 99 -3.11 -4.89 1.71
CA GLU A 99 -4.02 -3.76 1.81
C GLU A 99 -4.41 -3.57 3.27
N MET A 100 -4.11 -2.40 3.85
CA MET A 100 -4.31 -2.14 5.26
C MET A 100 -5.22 -0.96 5.47
N LYS A 101 -6.26 -1.13 6.30
CA LYS A 101 -7.23 -0.09 6.65
C LYS A 101 -6.96 0.53 8.02
N ARG A 102 -5.86 0.14 8.66
CA ARG A 102 -5.45 0.71 9.95
C ARG A 102 -3.94 0.61 10.17
N ASN A 103 -3.42 1.54 10.98
CA ASN A 103 -2.08 1.43 11.55
C ASN A 103 -2.11 0.42 12.71
N LEU A 104 -1.37 -0.68 12.59
CA LEU A 104 -1.27 -1.73 13.62
C LEU A 104 -0.29 -1.41 14.75
N PHE A 105 0.49 -0.34 14.62
CA PHE A 105 1.55 0.08 15.55
C PHE A 105 1.23 1.46 16.14
N PRO A 106 0.10 1.62 16.87
CA PRO A 106 -0.26 2.92 17.44
C PRO A 106 0.78 3.38 18.45
N SER A 107 1.15 4.67 18.37
CA SER A 107 2.07 5.32 19.29
C SER A 107 1.62 6.77 19.50
N PRO A 108 1.84 7.37 20.70
CA PRO A 108 1.48 8.76 20.94
C PRO A 108 2.12 9.76 19.95
N ASP A 109 3.36 9.48 19.53
CA ASP A 109 4.11 10.31 18.58
C ASP A 109 3.94 9.82 17.11
N GLY A 110 3.20 8.72 16.89
CA GLY A 110 2.99 8.11 15.58
C GLY A 110 1.75 8.65 14.85
N TYR A 111 1.70 8.40 13.54
CA TYR A 111 0.51 8.71 12.76
C TYR A 111 -0.65 7.79 13.13
N ARG A 112 -1.88 8.32 13.04
CA ARG A 112 -3.11 7.53 13.11
C ARG A 112 -3.60 7.29 11.68
N TYR A 113 -4.06 6.08 11.45
CA TYR A 113 -4.80 5.70 10.26
C TYR A 113 -5.74 4.54 10.62
N GLU A 114 -7.01 4.77 10.55
CA GLU A 114 -8.03 3.76 10.79
C GLU A 114 -9.28 4.09 9.98
N THR A 115 -9.80 3.10 9.25
CA THR A 115 -11.10 3.18 8.58
C THR A 115 -12.09 2.33 9.36
N ASP A 116 -13.15 2.94 9.84
CA ASP A 116 -14.21 2.23 10.57
C ASP A 116 -15.11 1.41 9.62
N LYS A 117 -16.07 0.69 10.20
CA LYS A 117 -17.01 -0.15 9.44
C LYS A 117 -17.97 0.65 8.56
N ALA A 118 -18.16 1.93 8.85
CA ALA A 118 -18.98 2.85 8.05
C ALA A 118 -18.16 3.53 6.93
N GLY A 119 -16.86 3.26 6.85
CA GLY A 119 -15.96 3.88 5.88
C GLY A 119 -15.42 5.24 6.32
N VAL A 120 -15.68 5.66 7.57
CA VAL A 120 -15.13 6.91 8.10
C VAL A 120 -13.66 6.71 8.43
N ILE A 121 -12.81 7.62 8.00
CA ILE A 121 -11.36 7.55 8.15
C ILE A 121 -10.90 8.54 9.23
N ASP A 122 -10.28 8.01 10.32
CA ASP A 122 -9.45 8.80 11.25
C ASP A 122 -8.00 8.74 10.78
N CYS A 123 -7.48 9.88 10.31
CA CYS A 123 -6.16 9.96 9.72
C CYS A 123 -5.42 11.20 10.22
N SER A 124 -4.20 11.00 10.72
CA SER A 124 -3.26 12.09 11.01
C SER A 124 -2.00 12.02 10.13
N LEU A 125 -1.96 11.13 9.14
CA LEU A 125 -0.86 11.06 8.18
C LEU A 125 -0.87 12.33 7.33
N THR A 126 0.20 13.12 7.41
CA THR A 126 0.30 14.38 6.67
C THR A 126 0.73 14.18 5.22
N ALA A 127 0.43 15.16 4.35
CA ALA A 127 0.89 15.17 2.96
C ALA A 127 2.41 15.01 2.85
N ALA A 128 3.17 15.64 3.73
CA ALA A 128 4.63 15.51 3.79
C ALA A 128 5.06 14.07 4.15
N GLN A 129 4.44 13.47 5.18
CA GLN A 129 4.73 12.08 5.56
C GLN A 129 4.35 11.11 4.45
N TYR A 130 3.20 11.32 3.82
CA TYR A 130 2.73 10.50 2.71
C TYR A 130 3.69 10.54 1.51
N THR A 131 4.04 11.73 1.03
CA THR A 131 4.92 11.89 -0.15
C THR A 131 6.35 11.41 0.09
N ALA A 132 6.93 11.75 1.25
CA ALA A 132 8.26 11.27 1.63
C ALA A 132 8.26 9.76 1.90
N GLY A 133 7.20 9.25 2.55
CA GLY A 133 7.04 7.82 2.83
C GLY A 133 6.95 6.97 1.56
N ILE A 134 6.19 7.41 0.54
CA ILE A 134 6.18 6.76 -0.78
C ILE A 134 7.59 6.66 -1.36
N SER A 135 8.37 7.74 -1.30
CA SER A 135 9.73 7.77 -1.83
C SER A 135 10.63 6.75 -1.12
N LEU A 136 10.52 6.65 0.21
CA LEU A 136 11.29 5.67 0.99
C LEU A 136 10.85 4.24 0.70
N VAL A 137 9.55 3.95 0.59
CA VAL A 137 9.05 2.62 0.22
C VAL A 137 9.49 2.23 -1.19
N ASN A 138 9.48 3.16 -2.14
CA ASN A 138 9.95 2.90 -3.50
C ASN A 138 11.47 2.64 -3.54
N LEU A 139 12.25 3.38 -2.77
CA LEU A 139 13.70 3.19 -2.63
C LEU A 139 14.01 1.82 -2.04
N GLN A 140 13.35 1.45 -0.93
CA GLN A 140 13.46 0.14 -0.30
C GLN A 140 13.12 -0.98 -1.29
N SER A 141 12.00 -0.89 -2.01
CA SER A 141 11.60 -1.86 -3.02
C SER A 141 12.58 -1.94 -4.19
N GLY A 142 13.26 -0.85 -4.53
CA GLY A 142 14.34 -0.81 -5.51
C GLY A 142 15.56 -1.61 -5.05
N TYR A 143 15.97 -1.47 -3.80
CA TYR A 143 17.08 -2.23 -3.23
C TYR A 143 16.78 -3.73 -3.14
N VAL A 144 15.56 -4.11 -2.70
CA VAL A 144 15.12 -5.52 -2.68
C VAL A 144 15.21 -6.15 -4.08
N ARG A 145 14.70 -5.47 -5.11
CA ARG A 145 14.79 -5.96 -6.50
C ARG A 145 16.24 -6.07 -7.01
N ALA A 146 17.14 -5.27 -6.48
CA ALA A 146 18.57 -5.30 -6.81
C ALA A 146 19.37 -6.27 -5.93
N TYR A 147 18.70 -7.06 -5.06
CA TYR A 147 19.32 -7.98 -4.08
C TYR A 147 20.32 -7.26 -3.15
N ARG A 148 19.97 -6.04 -2.71
CA ARG A 148 20.76 -5.19 -1.82
C ARG A 148 20.04 -5.08 -0.48
N GLU A 149 20.05 -6.16 0.30
CA GLU A 149 19.26 -6.28 1.54
C GLU A 149 19.72 -5.29 2.62
N ASP A 150 21.03 -5.13 2.80
CA ASP A 150 21.56 -4.21 3.81
C ASP A 150 21.07 -2.77 3.59
N GLU A 151 21.11 -2.29 2.34
CA GLU A 151 20.60 -0.97 1.99
C GLU A 151 19.07 -0.88 2.10
N ALA A 152 18.37 -1.97 1.80
CA ALA A 152 16.92 -2.03 2.01
C ALA A 152 16.57 -1.92 3.51
N LEU A 153 17.37 -2.51 4.40
CA LEU A 153 17.22 -2.37 5.86
C LEU A 153 17.56 -0.97 6.35
N GLU A 154 18.58 -0.32 5.78
CA GLU A 154 18.97 1.05 6.14
C GLU A 154 17.84 2.07 5.88
N VAL A 155 16.98 1.85 4.88
CA VAL A 155 15.83 2.73 4.57
C VAL A 155 14.74 2.66 5.64
N LEU A 156 14.68 1.59 6.44
CA LEU A 156 13.63 1.43 7.45
C LEU A 156 13.73 2.47 8.57
N ASP A 157 14.94 2.86 8.97
CA ASP A 157 15.14 3.86 10.03
C ASP A 157 14.61 5.26 9.65
N PRO A 158 14.96 5.82 8.48
CA PRO A 158 14.33 7.05 8.00
C PRO A 158 12.80 6.97 7.90
N LEU A 159 12.25 5.85 7.46
CA LEU A 159 10.80 5.66 7.36
C LEU A 159 10.14 5.68 8.76
N VAL A 160 10.69 4.92 9.71
CA VAL A 160 10.17 4.89 11.08
C VAL A 160 10.25 6.27 11.74
N ARG A 161 11.37 7.00 11.56
CA ARG A 161 11.51 8.36 12.08
C ARG A 161 10.51 9.33 11.46
N LEU A 162 10.23 9.20 10.17
CA LEU A 162 9.25 10.01 9.46
C LEU A 162 7.83 9.80 10.02
N LEU A 163 7.46 8.55 10.31
CA LEU A 163 6.11 8.16 10.70
C LEU A 163 5.86 8.27 12.20
N TYR A 164 6.89 8.09 13.04
CA TYR A 164 6.77 7.96 14.49
C TYR A 164 7.64 8.93 15.30
N GLY A 165 8.39 9.82 14.61
CA GLY A 165 9.38 10.65 15.31
C GLY A 165 10.58 9.84 15.81
N GLY A 166 11.52 10.49 16.48
CA GLY A 166 12.80 9.88 16.88
C GLY A 166 12.78 9.00 18.13
N LYS A 167 11.61 8.73 18.74
CA LYS A 167 11.53 8.11 20.08
C LYS A 167 11.11 6.63 20.09
N CYS A 168 10.80 6.05 18.94
CA CYS A 168 10.33 4.66 18.87
C CYS A 168 11.48 3.66 18.84
N CYS A 169 11.48 2.71 19.79
CA CYS A 169 12.46 1.62 19.89
C CYS A 169 11.90 0.34 19.24
N PHE A 170 11.68 0.35 17.93
CA PHE A 170 11.27 -0.85 17.21
C PHE A 170 12.47 -1.77 16.93
N SER A 171 12.31 -3.07 17.15
CA SER A 171 13.23 -4.09 16.67
C SER A 171 13.28 -4.11 15.13
N VAL A 172 14.26 -4.79 14.53
CA VAL A 172 14.37 -4.90 13.07
C VAL A 172 13.08 -5.45 12.44
N TYR A 173 12.51 -6.50 13.02
CA TYR A 173 11.28 -7.12 12.48
C TYR A 173 10.04 -6.23 12.66
N GLU A 174 9.96 -5.45 13.72
CA GLU A 174 8.90 -4.46 13.87
C GLU A 174 9.04 -3.31 12.86
N ARG A 175 10.27 -2.85 12.55
CA ARG A 175 10.53 -1.87 11.49
C ARG A 175 10.12 -2.38 10.11
N ILE A 176 10.43 -3.63 9.81
CA ILE A 176 9.96 -4.32 8.61
C ILE A 176 8.41 -4.35 8.59
N ALA A 177 7.78 -4.70 9.72
CA ALA A 177 6.33 -4.72 9.82
C ALA A 177 5.70 -3.32 9.68
N VAL A 178 6.30 -2.29 10.27
CA VAL A 178 5.88 -0.88 10.06
C VAL A 178 5.92 -0.51 8.57
N MET A 179 6.98 -0.88 7.86
CA MET A 179 7.10 -0.65 6.41
C MET A 179 6.00 -1.34 5.62
N TYR A 180 5.72 -2.63 5.88
CA TYR A 180 4.65 -3.34 5.20
C TYR A 180 3.26 -2.80 5.58
N ASN A 181 3.02 -2.44 6.85
CA ASN A 181 1.77 -1.83 7.26
C ASN A 181 1.53 -0.50 6.54
N PHE A 182 2.56 0.34 6.46
CA PHE A 182 2.49 1.60 5.73
C PHE A 182 2.28 1.38 4.23
N ARG A 183 3.02 0.44 3.61
CA ARG A 183 2.82 0.04 2.20
C ARG A 183 1.38 -0.42 1.95
N GLY A 184 0.79 -1.18 2.86
CA GLY A 184 -0.61 -1.61 2.78
C GLY A 184 -1.61 -0.45 2.89
N ILE A 185 -1.33 0.55 3.73
CA ILE A 185 -2.14 1.78 3.82
C ILE A 185 -2.03 2.59 2.53
N LEU A 186 -0.83 2.73 1.97
CA LEU A 186 -0.65 3.40 0.67
C LEU A 186 -1.44 2.70 -0.44
N GLU A 187 -1.49 1.37 -0.43
CA GLU A 187 -2.26 0.59 -1.40
C GLU A 187 -3.77 0.76 -1.20
N SER A 188 -4.25 0.82 0.05
CA SER A 188 -5.65 1.12 0.34
C SER A 188 -6.06 2.51 -0.17
N ILE A 189 -5.22 3.53 0.07
CA ILE A 189 -5.44 4.89 -0.44
C ILE A 189 -5.44 4.89 -1.98
N ARG A 190 -4.50 4.17 -2.61
CA ARG A 190 -4.38 4.11 -4.07
C ARG A 190 -5.58 3.44 -4.75
N LYS A 191 -6.21 2.47 -4.08
CA LYS A 191 -7.40 1.77 -4.57
C LYS A 191 -8.71 2.52 -4.33
N ASP A 192 -8.68 3.58 -3.54
CA ASP A 192 -9.88 4.40 -3.30
C ASP A 192 -10.28 5.13 -4.57
N GLU A 193 -11.48 4.82 -5.07
CA GLU A 193 -12.01 5.38 -6.31
C GLU A 193 -12.15 6.91 -6.25
N SER A 194 -12.32 7.49 -5.06
CA SER A 194 -12.39 8.94 -4.85
C SER A 194 -11.13 9.67 -5.36
N TYR A 195 -9.99 8.97 -5.42
CA TYR A 195 -8.70 9.53 -5.86
C TYR A 195 -8.26 9.04 -7.25
N SER A 196 -9.18 8.46 -8.02
CA SER A 196 -8.88 7.88 -9.34
C SER A 196 -8.26 8.90 -10.33
N LEU A 197 -8.55 10.19 -10.20
CA LEU A 197 -7.94 11.26 -11.00
C LEU A 197 -6.49 11.58 -10.61
N VAL A 198 -6.07 11.23 -9.39
CA VAL A 198 -4.70 11.46 -8.92
C VAL A 198 -3.81 10.27 -9.25
N PHE A 199 -4.36 9.05 -9.18
CA PHE A 199 -3.62 7.82 -9.42
C PHE A 199 -3.78 7.35 -10.86
N ARG A 200 -2.65 7.12 -11.54
CA ARG A 200 -2.61 6.60 -12.91
C ARG A 200 -3.06 5.15 -12.96
N LYS A 201 -3.82 4.79 -13.98
CA LYS A 201 -4.10 3.39 -14.28
C LYS A 201 -2.85 2.69 -14.83
N ALA A 202 -2.76 1.38 -14.62
CA ALA A 202 -1.69 0.56 -15.18
C ALA A 202 -1.64 0.71 -16.72
N GLY A 203 -0.44 0.94 -17.28
CA GLY A 203 -0.22 1.12 -18.72
C GLY A 203 -0.06 2.59 -19.19
N GLN A 204 -0.37 3.57 -18.35
CA GLN A 204 -0.08 4.98 -18.67
C GLN A 204 1.43 5.24 -18.56
N LYS A 205 2.03 5.92 -19.57
CA LYS A 205 3.45 6.28 -19.56
C LYS A 205 3.75 7.15 -18.35
N ALA A 206 4.65 6.68 -17.50
CA ALA A 206 5.22 7.50 -16.44
C ALA A 206 6.21 8.45 -17.07
N GLU A 207 5.86 9.73 -17.26
CA GLU A 207 6.88 10.76 -17.41
C GLU A 207 7.60 10.86 -16.06
N ALA A 208 8.94 10.78 -16.07
CA ALA A 208 9.75 11.03 -14.89
C ALA A 208 9.44 12.46 -14.43
N ASN A 209 8.76 12.60 -13.28
CA ASN A 209 8.49 13.91 -12.74
C ASN A 209 9.80 14.48 -12.16
N PRO A 210 10.41 15.50 -12.82
CA PRO A 210 11.74 15.98 -12.44
C PRO A 210 11.76 16.69 -11.07
N VAL A 211 10.60 16.95 -10.48
CA VAL A 211 10.47 17.75 -9.23
C VAL A 211 10.44 16.88 -7.97
N GLY A 212 10.59 15.56 -8.09
CA GLY A 212 10.66 14.65 -6.93
C GLY A 212 9.31 14.47 -6.20
N SER A 213 9.39 13.92 -4.97
CA SER A 213 8.23 13.51 -4.17
C SER A 213 7.28 14.64 -3.73
N ASN A 214 7.74 15.89 -3.71
CA ASN A 214 6.97 17.05 -3.24
C ASN A 214 6.19 17.77 -4.36
N SER A 215 6.17 17.24 -5.58
CA SER A 215 5.52 17.90 -6.72
C SER A 215 4.05 18.23 -6.49
N GLY A 216 3.29 17.34 -5.83
CA GLY A 216 1.90 17.58 -5.47
C GLY A 216 1.73 18.74 -4.48
N ILE A 217 2.61 18.82 -3.47
CA ILE A 217 2.61 19.92 -2.48
C ILE A 217 2.88 21.25 -3.19
N PHE A 218 3.89 21.30 -4.06
CA PHE A 218 4.19 22.50 -4.84
C PHE A 218 3.05 22.88 -5.80
N ALA A 219 2.39 21.90 -6.42
CA ALA A 219 1.26 22.14 -7.32
C ALA A 219 0.10 22.81 -6.58
N LEU A 220 -0.29 22.28 -5.41
CA LEU A 220 -1.36 22.86 -4.60
C LEU A 220 -0.99 24.24 -4.01
N THR A 221 0.27 24.42 -3.57
CA THR A 221 0.77 25.73 -3.15
C THR A 221 0.64 26.76 -4.26
N LYS A 222 1.05 26.42 -5.48
CA LYS A 222 0.92 27.28 -6.66
C LYS A 222 -0.53 27.55 -7.04
N ALA A 223 -1.44 26.61 -6.79
CA ALA A 223 -2.87 26.74 -7.04
C ALA A 223 -3.60 27.55 -5.96
N GLY A 224 -2.90 28.01 -4.89
CA GLY A 224 -3.48 28.88 -3.87
C GLY A 224 -4.14 28.16 -2.70
N TYR A 225 -3.92 26.85 -2.51
CA TYR A 225 -4.44 26.08 -1.36
C TYR A 225 -3.73 26.37 -0.04
N GLY A 226 -2.73 27.24 -0.03
CA GLY A 226 -1.93 27.64 1.11
C GLY A 226 -0.45 27.76 0.76
N ASP A 227 0.39 28.15 1.72
CA ASP A 227 1.83 28.07 1.57
C ASP A 227 2.32 26.59 1.64
N PHE A 228 3.60 26.38 1.37
CA PHE A 228 4.20 25.04 1.38
C PHE A 228 4.00 24.33 2.72
N ASP A 229 4.15 25.05 3.84
CA ASP A 229 4.01 24.47 5.17
C ASP A 229 2.57 24.09 5.50
N ALA A 230 1.61 24.92 5.10
CA ALA A 230 0.18 24.62 5.28
C ALA A 230 -0.23 23.38 4.49
N VAL A 231 0.13 23.30 3.20
CA VAL A 231 -0.16 22.14 2.35
C VAL A 231 0.58 20.88 2.86
N SER A 232 1.83 21.00 3.29
CA SER A 232 2.60 19.87 3.83
C SER A 232 1.97 19.25 5.08
N ARG A 233 1.26 20.05 5.88
CA ARG A 233 0.59 19.60 7.12
C ARG A 233 -0.85 19.16 6.93
N MET A 234 -1.44 19.32 5.73
CA MET A 234 -2.75 18.75 5.46
C MET A 234 -2.73 17.24 5.73
N ASP A 235 -3.80 16.68 6.29
CA ASP A 235 -3.96 15.24 6.29
C ASP A 235 -4.02 14.72 4.84
N VAL A 236 -3.62 13.46 4.64
CA VAL A 236 -3.47 12.90 3.30
C VAL A 236 -4.78 12.90 2.49
N HIS A 237 -5.93 12.73 3.14
CA HIS A 237 -7.22 12.70 2.44
C HIS A 237 -7.63 14.09 1.97
N SER A 238 -7.46 15.11 2.81
CA SER A 238 -7.65 16.53 2.42
C SER A 238 -6.69 16.93 1.28
N PHE A 239 -5.42 16.51 1.37
CA PHE A 239 -4.42 16.74 0.33
C PHE A 239 -4.81 16.10 -1.00
N LEU A 240 -5.19 14.82 -1.01
CA LEU A 240 -5.59 14.09 -2.22
C LEU A 240 -6.90 14.64 -2.79
N SER A 241 -7.88 15.00 -1.95
CA SER A 241 -9.12 15.63 -2.37
C SER A 241 -8.87 16.97 -3.05
N ALA A 242 -7.95 17.80 -2.52
CA ALA A 242 -7.54 19.05 -3.15
C ALA A 242 -6.87 18.81 -4.51
N MET A 243 -6.04 17.76 -4.66
CA MET A 243 -5.46 17.37 -5.94
C MET A 243 -6.52 16.91 -6.95
N VAL A 244 -7.53 16.15 -6.52
CA VAL A 244 -8.67 15.76 -7.36
C VAL A 244 -9.40 17.01 -7.84
N GLN A 245 -9.74 17.94 -6.93
CA GLN A 245 -10.43 19.17 -7.28
C GLN A 245 -9.63 20.01 -8.28
N GLN A 246 -8.33 20.20 -8.06
CA GLN A 246 -7.45 20.89 -9.01
C GLN A 246 -7.46 20.24 -10.41
N THR A 247 -7.51 18.91 -10.45
CA THR A 247 -7.58 18.17 -11.72
C THR A 247 -8.91 18.39 -12.41
N VAL A 248 -10.02 18.36 -11.67
CA VAL A 248 -11.37 18.67 -12.18
C VAL A 248 -11.45 20.10 -12.72
N ASP A 249 -10.93 21.09 -11.98
CA ASP A 249 -10.87 22.49 -12.43
C ASP A 249 -10.05 22.65 -13.73
N SER A 250 -8.97 21.87 -13.86
CA SER A 250 -8.16 21.84 -15.08
C SER A 250 -8.92 21.24 -16.27
N ILE A 251 -9.70 20.16 -16.04
CA ILE A 251 -10.58 19.56 -17.06
C ILE A 251 -11.60 20.60 -17.55
N HIS A 252 -12.31 21.27 -16.61
CA HIS A 252 -13.32 22.27 -16.95
C HIS A 252 -12.71 23.46 -17.71
N THR A 253 -11.53 23.94 -17.30
CA THR A 253 -10.81 25.03 -17.99
C THR A 253 -10.47 24.66 -19.41
N LEU A 254 -9.96 23.45 -19.65
CA LEU A 254 -9.62 22.97 -20.99
C LEU A 254 -10.86 22.73 -21.86
N GLN A 255 -11.94 22.21 -21.26
CA GLN A 255 -13.22 22.06 -21.94
C GLN A 255 -13.80 23.44 -22.34
N GLY A 256 -13.77 24.43 -21.43
CA GLY A 256 -14.19 25.79 -21.70
C GLY A 256 -13.40 26.48 -22.84
N SER A 257 -12.16 26.01 -23.09
CA SER A 257 -11.36 26.43 -24.25
C SER A 257 -11.69 25.70 -25.56
N GLY A 258 -12.73 24.84 -25.56
CA GLY A 258 -13.16 24.06 -26.74
C GLY A 258 -12.37 22.78 -26.98
N MET A 259 -11.60 22.31 -25.99
CA MET A 259 -10.81 21.08 -26.14
C MET A 259 -11.68 19.84 -25.99
N LYS A 260 -11.56 18.88 -26.91
CA LYS A 260 -12.30 17.60 -26.87
C LYS A 260 -11.77 16.69 -25.75
N PRO A 261 -12.62 15.82 -25.12
CA PRO A 261 -12.22 14.96 -24.00
C PRO A 261 -10.94 14.13 -24.22
N GLY A 262 -10.76 13.55 -25.41
CA GLY A 262 -9.55 12.79 -25.74
C GLY A 262 -8.27 13.63 -25.65
N LYS A 263 -8.29 14.89 -26.16
CA LYS A 263 -7.14 15.80 -26.06
C LYS A 263 -6.90 16.30 -24.64
N ILE A 264 -7.98 16.45 -23.84
CA ILE A 264 -7.88 16.78 -22.40
C ILE A 264 -7.18 15.62 -21.66
N ALA A 265 -7.62 14.39 -21.93
CA ALA A 265 -7.01 13.18 -21.38
C ALA A 265 -5.52 13.11 -21.68
N ASP A 266 -5.11 13.28 -22.95
CA ASP A 266 -3.71 13.30 -23.36
C ASP A 266 -2.92 14.40 -22.63
N LYS A 267 -3.47 15.62 -22.58
CA LYS A 267 -2.79 16.77 -21.97
C LYS A 267 -2.61 16.66 -20.46
N LEU A 268 -3.58 16.05 -19.77
CA LEU A 268 -3.52 15.82 -18.32
C LEU A 268 -2.92 14.45 -17.95
N ASN A 269 -2.52 13.66 -18.97
CA ASN A 269 -2.03 12.30 -18.81
C ASN A 269 -3.01 11.41 -18.01
N LEU A 270 -4.29 11.50 -18.35
CA LEU A 270 -5.40 10.71 -17.85
C LEU A 270 -5.93 9.77 -18.94
N SER A 271 -6.79 8.81 -18.55
CA SER A 271 -7.55 8.06 -19.55
C SER A 271 -8.81 8.85 -19.93
N VAL A 272 -9.35 8.56 -21.12
CA VAL A 272 -10.60 9.20 -21.57
C VAL A 272 -11.75 8.90 -20.61
N GLU A 273 -11.83 7.66 -20.07
CA GLU A 273 -12.83 7.25 -19.10
C GLU A 273 -12.73 8.02 -17.78
N GLN A 274 -11.54 8.50 -17.39
CA GLN A 274 -11.35 9.35 -16.21
C GLN A 274 -11.82 10.78 -16.46
N VAL A 275 -11.78 11.27 -17.70
CA VAL A 275 -12.16 12.65 -18.06
C VAL A 275 -13.65 12.78 -18.36
N LEU A 276 -14.25 11.79 -19.04
CA LEU A 276 -15.65 11.83 -19.49
C LEU A 276 -16.67 12.21 -18.39
N PRO A 277 -16.60 11.70 -17.15
CA PRO A 277 -17.58 12.06 -16.12
C PRO A 277 -17.60 13.55 -15.73
N PHE A 278 -16.54 14.28 -16.05
CA PHE A 278 -16.36 15.69 -15.72
C PHE A 278 -16.51 16.62 -16.93
N THR A 279 -16.79 16.06 -18.11
CA THR A 279 -17.06 16.83 -19.32
C THR A 279 -18.55 16.79 -19.61
N SER A 280 -19.17 17.96 -19.84
CA SER A 280 -20.53 18.01 -20.40
C SER A 280 -20.47 17.37 -21.79
N ILE A 281 -21.23 16.30 -22.00
CA ILE A 281 -21.46 15.77 -23.34
C ILE A 281 -22.32 16.81 -24.05
N THR A 282 -21.72 17.70 -24.81
CA THR A 282 -22.45 18.41 -25.86
C THR A 282 -22.77 17.34 -26.92
N GLU A 283 -23.99 16.83 -26.88
CA GLU A 283 -24.59 16.11 -28.01
C GLU A 283 -24.70 17.08 -29.19
N GLU A 284 -23.61 17.34 -29.85
CA GLU A 284 -23.59 17.98 -31.17
C GLU A 284 -22.36 17.40 -31.91
N GLU A 285 -22.69 16.50 -32.82
CA GLU A 285 -22.09 16.14 -34.10
C GLU A 285 -22.02 14.61 -34.29
N GLU A 286 -23.13 14.08 -34.84
CA GLU A 286 -23.03 13.08 -35.89
C GLU A 286 -22.62 13.75 -37.22
#